data_8d1d7381ac1db630c6bdd4d02ef45504
#
_entry.id   8d1d7381ac1db630c6bdd4d02ef45504
#
_cell.length_a   1.000
_cell.length_b   1.000
_cell.length_c   1.000
_cell.angle_alpha   90.00
_cell.angle_beta   90.00
_cell.angle_gamma   90.00
#
_symmetry.space_group_name_H-M   'P 1'
#
loop_
_entity.id
_entity.type
_entity.pdbx_description
1 polymer ?
#
loop_
_entity_poly.entity_id
_entity_poly.type
_entity_poly.pdbx_seq_one_letter_code
_entity_poly.pdbx_strand_id
1 'polypeptide(L)'
;MSDGNLNGQFYVYNKTRETFVATETTVADDYFRRLVGLLGKTKRWAKAGRGLWIIPSRGVHTIGMLFPIDLIFLNKHKEVVYVEEHVRPFRISRVSLKASSVLELPAHTIYLTGTKVGDRLEIARTR
;
A
#
# COMPACT_ATOMS: atom_id res chain seq x y z
N MET A 1 -1.60 -22.85 11.13
CA MET A 1 -0.79 -21.67 10.99
C MET A 1 -1.66 -20.42 11.02
N SER A 2 -1.24 -19.49 11.75
CA SER A 2 -2.01 -18.28 11.90
C SER A 2 -1.70 -17.28 10.79
N ASP A 3 -2.75 -16.81 10.14
CA ASP A 3 -2.59 -15.76 9.12
C ASP A 3 -2.27 -14.41 9.74
N GLY A 4 -2.41 -14.28 11.06
CA GLY A 4 -2.03 -13.07 11.75
C GLY A 4 -0.55 -12.77 11.71
N ASN A 5 0.26 -13.74 11.26
CA ASN A 5 1.70 -13.57 11.19
C ASN A 5 2.19 -12.88 9.92
N LEU A 6 1.29 -12.33 9.12
CA LEU A 6 1.68 -11.65 7.89
C LEU A 6 2.02 -10.18 8.09
N ASN A 7 1.89 -9.67 9.33
CA ASN A 7 2.20 -8.28 9.64
C ASN A 7 3.68 -7.99 9.43
N GLY A 8 3.96 -7.02 8.56
CA GLY A 8 5.31 -6.54 8.34
C GLY A 8 6.24 -7.54 7.71
N GLN A 9 5.73 -8.61 7.11
CA GLN A 9 6.57 -9.71 6.62
C GLN A 9 6.95 -9.59 5.15
N PHE A 10 6.54 -8.54 4.48
CA PHE A 10 6.86 -8.35 3.07
C PHE A 10 7.60 -7.05 2.86
N TYR A 11 8.45 -7.03 1.85
CA TYR A 11 9.04 -5.79 1.38
C TYR A 11 8.50 -5.48 -0.02
N VAL A 12 8.55 -4.21 -0.38
CA VAL A 12 8.17 -3.73 -1.72
C VAL A 12 9.38 -3.00 -2.28
N TYR A 13 9.91 -3.51 -3.38
CA TYR A 13 11.07 -2.94 -4.04
C TYR A 13 10.69 -2.48 -5.44
N ASN A 14 11.04 -1.24 -5.77
CA ASN A 14 10.79 -0.70 -7.10
C ASN A 14 11.98 -1.04 -7.98
N LYS A 15 11.79 -2.01 -8.88
CA LYS A 15 12.86 -2.51 -9.74
C LYS A 15 13.25 -1.50 -10.80
N THR A 16 12.33 -0.64 -11.21
CA THR A 16 12.59 0.38 -12.22
C THR A 16 13.45 1.49 -11.65
N ARG A 17 13.19 1.90 -10.42
CA ARG A 17 13.90 3.01 -9.77
C ARG A 17 15.02 2.54 -8.85
N GLU A 18 15.11 1.23 -8.61
CA GLU A 18 16.11 0.64 -7.72
C GLU A 18 16.05 1.26 -6.32
N THR A 19 14.84 1.28 -5.77
CA THR A 19 14.63 1.83 -4.44
C THR A 19 13.56 1.02 -3.70
N PHE A 20 13.70 0.92 -2.38
CA PHE A 20 12.67 0.30 -1.58
C PHE A 20 11.51 1.26 -1.37
N VAL A 21 10.31 0.78 -1.67
CA VAL A 21 9.07 1.52 -1.42
C VAL A 21 8.60 1.29 0.01
N ALA A 22 8.72 0.06 0.47
CA ALA A 22 8.37 -0.29 1.85
C ALA A 22 9.20 -1.48 2.28
N THR A 23 9.55 -1.52 3.56
CA THR A 23 10.35 -2.61 4.12
C THR A 23 9.53 -3.49 5.06
N GLU A 24 8.42 -2.97 5.59
CA GLU A 24 7.54 -3.69 6.51
C GLU A 24 6.11 -3.56 6.00
N THR A 25 5.70 -4.50 5.18
CA THR A 25 4.38 -4.48 4.55
C THR A 25 3.53 -5.62 5.07
N THR A 26 2.31 -5.30 5.44
CA THR A 26 1.30 -6.25 5.87
C THR A 26 0.38 -6.53 4.70
N VAL A 27 -0.04 -7.78 4.55
CA VAL A 27 -1.01 -8.16 3.52
C VAL A 27 -2.40 -8.18 4.13
N ALA A 28 -3.35 -7.58 3.43
CA ALA A 28 -4.76 -7.67 3.77
C ALA A 28 -5.49 -8.24 2.56
N ASP A 29 -6.24 -9.32 2.77
CA ASP A 29 -6.85 -10.04 1.66
C ASP A 29 -8.35 -9.80 1.53
N ASP A 30 -8.91 -8.95 2.39
CA ASP A 30 -10.30 -8.55 2.28
C ASP A 30 -10.52 -7.19 2.91
N TYR A 31 -11.65 -6.63 2.56
CA TYR A 31 -12.00 -5.28 2.95
C TYR A 31 -12.12 -5.12 4.47
N PHE A 32 -12.76 -6.08 5.10
CA PHE A 32 -13.00 -5.99 6.54
C PHE A 32 -11.69 -6.05 7.32
N ARG A 33 -10.82 -6.99 6.96
CA ARG A 33 -9.51 -7.10 7.59
C ARG A 33 -8.69 -5.84 7.43
N ARG A 34 -8.71 -5.26 6.23
CA ARG A 34 -8.01 -4.01 5.99
C ARG A 34 -8.55 -2.91 6.88
N LEU A 35 -9.87 -2.78 6.95
CA LEU A 35 -10.48 -1.74 7.76
C LEU A 35 -10.09 -1.88 9.23
N VAL A 36 -10.18 -3.07 9.79
CA VAL A 36 -9.78 -3.31 11.17
C VAL A 36 -8.31 -3.00 11.39
N GLY A 37 -7.46 -3.43 10.45
CA GLY A 37 -6.03 -3.17 10.56
C GLY A 37 -5.72 -1.68 10.56
N LEU A 38 -6.37 -0.91 9.71
CA LEU A 38 -6.11 0.53 9.64
C LEU A 38 -6.64 1.28 10.84
N LEU A 39 -7.82 0.90 11.34
CA LEU A 39 -8.38 1.56 12.53
C LEU A 39 -7.48 1.39 13.74
N GLY A 40 -6.71 0.31 13.79
CA GLY A 40 -5.75 0.12 14.85
C GLY A 40 -4.41 0.79 14.62
N LYS A 41 -4.21 1.45 13.47
CA LYS A 41 -2.94 2.12 13.19
C LYS A 41 -2.90 3.49 13.84
N THR A 42 -1.72 3.82 14.32
CA THR A 42 -1.44 5.07 14.98
C THR A 42 -0.35 5.79 14.20
N LYS A 43 0.20 6.84 14.79
CA LYS A 43 1.36 7.51 14.22
C LYS A 43 2.53 6.57 13.95
N ARG A 44 2.60 5.44 14.66
CA ARG A 44 3.66 4.46 14.42
C ARG A 44 3.58 3.87 13.02
N TRP A 45 2.35 3.62 12.53
CA TRP A 45 2.20 3.10 11.18
C TRP A 45 2.59 4.12 10.13
N ALA A 46 2.43 5.40 10.43
CA ALA A 46 2.75 6.47 9.47
C ALA A 46 4.25 6.66 9.25
N LYS A 47 5.09 5.82 9.85
CA LYS A 47 6.54 5.91 9.65
C LYS A 47 6.93 5.41 8.26
N ALA A 48 8.02 5.99 7.75
CA ALA A 48 8.62 5.52 6.51
C ALA A 48 8.92 4.02 6.61
N GLY A 49 8.72 3.32 5.50
CA GLY A 49 9.00 1.89 5.42
C GLY A 49 7.80 1.01 5.71
N ARG A 50 6.73 1.56 6.26
CA ARG A 50 5.52 0.78 6.51
C ARG A 50 4.64 0.74 5.28
N GLY A 51 3.85 -0.33 5.14
CA GLY A 51 2.91 -0.44 4.05
C GLY A 51 1.81 -1.45 4.35
N LEU A 52 0.72 -1.32 3.61
CA LEU A 52 -0.38 -2.28 3.65
C LEU A 52 -0.72 -2.63 2.20
N TRP A 53 -0.63 -3.92 1.88
CA TRP A 53 -0.92 -4.40 0.52
C TRP A 53 -2.27 -5.08 0.53
N ILE A 54 -3.23 -4.45 -0.14
CA ILE A 54 -4.61 -4.93 -0.19
C ILE A 54 -4.81 -5.66 -1.50
N ILE A 55 -5.07 -6.95 -1.43
CA ILE A 55 -5.24 -7.80 -2.60
C ILE A 55 -6.35 -8.83 -2.33
N PRO A 56 -7.36 -8.93 -3.21
CA PRO A 56 -7.57 -8.11 -4.41
C PRO A 56 -8.18 -6.76 -4.06
N SER A 57 -7.91 -5.75 -4.89
CA SER A 57 -8.54 -4.44 -4.70
C SER A 57 -8.38 -3.60 -5.96
N ARG A 58 -9.37 -2.76 -6.25
CA ARG A 58 -9.33 -1.78 -7.33
C ARG A 58 -9.48 -0.36 -6.82
N GLY A 59 -9.65 -0.21 -5.53
CA GLY A 59 -9.78 1.08 -4.90
C GLY A 59 -9.96 0.92 -3.40
N VAL A 60 -9.83 2.01 -2.67
CA VAL A 60 -9.92 1.97 -1.21
C VAL A 60 -10.69 3.19 -0.72
N HIS A 61 -11.04 3.17 0.56
CA HIS A 61 -11.51 4.37 1.25
C HIS A 61 -10.60 4.63 2.44
N THR A 62 -10.59 5.87 2.87
CA THR A 62 -9.79 6.29 4.03
C THR A 62 -10.66 6.68 5.21
N ILE A 63 -11.89 6.17 5.26
CA ILE A 63 -12.81 6.40 6.35
C ILE A 63 -12.22 5.77 7.61
N GLY A 64 -12.11 6.53 8.68
CA GLY A 64 -11.52 6.07 9.92
C GLY A 64 -10.03 6.28 10.03
N MET A 65 -9.37 6.73 8.96
CA MET A 65 -7.95 7.07 9.03
C MET A 65 -7.77 8.36 9.82
N LEU A 66 -6.62 8.48 10.47
CA LEU A 66 -6.29 9.65 11.27
C LEU A 66 -5.22 10.51 10.62
N PHE A 67 -4.71 10.11 9.45
CA PHE A 67 -3.63 10.80 8.77
C PHE A 67 -3.73 10.50 7.27
N PRO A 68 -3.15 11.37 6.42
CA PRO A 68 -3.15 11.11 4.98
C PRO A 68 -2.22 9.96 4.61
N ILE A 69 -2.51 9.32 3.48
CA ILE A 69 -1.73 8.21 2.98
C ILE A 69 -1.50 8.35 1.49
N ASP A 70 -0.48 7.66 0.99
CA ASP A 70 -0.25 7.50 -0.44
C ASP A 70 -0.80 6.17 -0.90
N LEU A 71 -1.27 6.12 -2.15
CA LEU A 71 -1.81 4.91 -2.75
C LEU A 71 -1.08 4.60 -4.05
N ILE A 72 -0.67 3.34 -4.20
CA ILE A 72 -0.10 2.84 -5.45
C ILE A 72 -0.98 1.69 -5.92
N PHE A 73 -1.52 1.82 -7.12
CA PHE A 73 -2.39 0.81 -7.72
C PHE A 73 -1.56 -0.05 -8.65
N LEU A 74 -1.66 -1.36 -8.48
CA LEU A 74 -0.86 -2.33 -9.23
C LEU A 74 -1.76 -3.25 -10.05
N ASN A 75 -1.32 -3.60 -11.25
CA ASN A 75 -1.96 -4.67 -12.00
C ASN A 75 -1.47 -6.04 -11.52
N LYS A 76 -1.93 -7.10 -12.16
CA LYS A 76 -1.57 -8.47 -11.74
C LYS A 76 -0.09 -8.78 -11.94
N HIS A 77 0.61 -7.99 -12.71
CA HIS A 77 2.06 -8.14 -12.92
C HIS A 77 2.87 -7.22 -12.01
N LYS A 78 2.22 -6.55 -11.07
CA LYS A 78 2.82 -5.61 -10.12
C LYS A 78 3.46 -4.41 -10.82
N GLU A 79 2.86 -4.01 -11.94
CA GLU A 79 3.21 -2.76 -12.59
C GLU A 79 2.31 -1.67 -12.04
N VAL A 80 2.86 -0.50 -11.81
CA VAL A 80 2.12 0.65 -11.30
C VAL A 80 1.21 1.18 -12.39
N VAL A 81 -0.09 1.15 -12.18
CA VAL A 81 -1.07 1.63 -13.16
C VAL A 81 -1.68 2.97 -12.78
N TYR A 82 -1.59 3.34 -11.50
CA TYR A 82 -2.11 4.62 -11.02
C TYR A 82 -1.52 4.92 -9.66
N VAL A 83 -1.31 6.20 -9.37
CA VAL A 83 -0.83 6.64 -8.06
C VAL A 83 -1.69 7.80 -7.58
N GLU A 84 -1.85 7.88 -6.28
CA GLU A 84 -2.59 8.97 -5.66
C GLU A 84 -1.85 9.37 -4.39
N GLU A 85 -1.40 10.62 -4.31
CA GLU A 85 -0.58 11.08 -3.20
C GLU A 85 -1.42 11.86 -2.21
N HIS A 86 -1.06 11.72 -0.95
CA HIS A 86 -1.62 12.52 0.14
C HIS A 86 -3.14 12.48 0.18
N VAL A 87 -3.69 11.27 0.15
CA VAL A 87 -5.13 11.09 0.24
C VAL A 87 -5.54 11.34 1.69
N ARG A 88 -6.39 12.34 1.88
CA ARG A 88 -6.81 12.74 3.23
C ARG A 88 -7.75 11.71 3.85
N PRO A 89 -7.88 11.72 5.17
CA PRO A 89 -8.88 10.87 5.83
C PRO A 89 -10.29 11.12 5.30
N PHE A 90 -11.14 10.10 5.42
CA PHE A 90 -12.56 10.16 5.06
C PHE A 90 -12.78 10.44 3.57
N ARG A 91 -11.93 9.89 2.71
CA ARG A 91 -12.09 9.98 1.27
C ARG A 91 -12.31 8.59 0.67
N ILE A 92 -12.83 8.59 -0.54
CA ILE A 92 -12.90 7.39 -1.37
C ILE A 92 -11.92 7.61 -2.51
N SER A 93 -11.04 6.64 -2.74
CA SER A 93 -10.07 6.76 -3.81
C SER A 93 -10.74 6.56 -5.16
N ARG A 94 -10.00 6.88 -6.21
CA ARG A 94 -10.40 6.49 -7.56
C ARG A 94 -10.42 4.96 -7.65
N VAL A 95 -11.33 4.43 -8.46
CA VAL A 95 -11.34 3.01 -8.79
C VAL A 95 -10.64 2.86 -10.13
N SER A 96 -9.67 1.94 -10.20
CA SER A 96 -8.97 1.65 -11.45
C SER A 96 -9.30 0.24 -11.89
N LEU A 97 -9.90 0.11 -13.07
CA LEU A 97 -10.26 -1.20 -13.60
C LEU A 97 -9.02 -2.00 -14.01
N LYS A 98 -7.89 -1.34 -14.20
CA LYS A 98 -6.63 -2.01 -14.53
C LYS A 98 -5.93 -2.56 -13.28
N ALA A 99 -6.35 -2.12 -12.09
CA ALA A 99 -5.71 -2.54 -10.86
C ALA A 99 -6.25 -3.89 -10.39
N SER A 100 -5.40 -4.66 -9.76
CA SER A 100 -5.78 -5.88 -9.06
C SER A 100 -5.40 -5.82 -7.59
N SER A 101 -4.54 -4.87 -7.20
CA SER A 101 -4.19 -4.65 -5.79
C SER A 101 -3.82 -3.19 -5.58
N VAL A 102 -3.82 -2.79 -4.31
CA VAL A 102 -3.48 -1.42 -3.92
C VAL A 102 -2.53 -1.47 -2.73
N LEU A 103 -1.46 -0.68 -2.81
CA LEU A 103 -0.57 -0.45 -1.68
C LEU A 103 -0.96 0.84 -0.99
N GLU A 104 -1.15 0.78 0.32
CA GLU A 104 -1.32 1.97 1.16
C GLU A 104 -0.01 2.23 1.89
N LEU A 105 0.47 3.44 1.81
CA LEU A 105 1.79 3.82 2.31
C LEU A 105 1.69 5.15 3.06
N PRO A 106 2.63 5.43 3.95
CA PRO A 106 2.67 6.76 4.58
C PRO A 106 2.77 7.85 3.52
N ALA A 107 2.16 8.99 3.81
CA ALA A 107 2.22 10.14 2.90
C ALA A 107 3.67 10.47 2.57
N HIS A 108 3.88 10.94 1.35
CA HIS A 108 5.18 11.33 0.80
C HIS A 108 6.05 10.16 0.34
N THR A 109 5.62 8.91 0.52
CA THR A 109 6.39 7.76 0.05
C THR A 109 6.59 7.79 -1.46
N ILE A 110 5.53 8.13 -2.20
CA ILE A 110 5.62 8.18 -3.66
C ILE A 110 6.65 9.19 -4.10
N TYR A 111 6.61 10.38 -3.52
CA TYR A 111 7.56 11.44 -3.84
C TYR A 111 8.99 11.03 -3.50
N LEU A 112 9.19 10.51 -2.29
CA LEU A 112 10.53 10.17 -1.82
C LEU A 112 11.17 9.02 -2.58
N THR A 113 10.37 8.09 -3.08
CA THR A 113 10.89 6.94 -3.82
C THR A 113 10.90 7.16 -5.32
N GLY A 114 10.29 8.25 -5.79
CA GLY A 114 10.20 8.53 -7.22
C GLY A 114 9.30 7.58 -7.98
N THR A 115 8.41 6.88 -7.30
CA THR A 115 7.55 5.89 -7.93
C THR A 115 6.58 6.55 -8.90
N LYS A 116 6.47 5.97 -10.10
CA LYS A 116 5.62 6.52 -11.17
C LYS A 116 4.85 5.41 -11.86
N VAL A 117 3.76 5.81 -12.52
CA VAL A 117 3.01 4.89 -13.39
C VAL A 117 3.98 4.28 -14.41
N GLY A 118 3.86 2.97 -14.59
CA GLY A 118 4.74 2.20 -15.45
C GLY A 118 5.88 1.51 -14.72
N ASP A 119 6.17 1.90 -13.49
CA ASP A 119 7.22 1.26 -12.71
C ASP A 119 6.82 -0.18 -12.37
N ARG A 120 7.83 -1.02 -12.25
CA ARG A 120 7.64 -2.43 -11.91
C ARG A 120 8.11 -2.68 -10.49
N LEU A 121 7.21 -3.22 -9.68
CA LEU A 121 7.51 -3.49 -8.27
C LEU A 121 7.72 -4.98 -8.04
N GLU A 122 8.47 -5.28 -7.01
CA GLU A 122 8.62 -6.62 -6.48
C GLU A 122 8.09 -6.62 -5.06
N ILE A 123 7.18 -7.53 -4.75
CA ILE A 123 6.66 -7.70 -3.41
C ILE A 123 7.02 -9.11 -2.98
N ALA A 124 7.84 -9.22 -1.95
CA ALA A 124 8.35 -10.51 -1.54
C ALA A 124 8.46 -10.59 -0.03
N ARG A 125 8.51 -11.81 0.47
CA ARG A 125 8.60 -12.07 1.90
C ARG A 125 9.97 -11.69 2.40
N THR A 126 10.01 -10.95 3.50
CA THR A 126 11.28 -10.69 4.20
C THR A 126 11.72 -11.94 4.94
N ARG A 127 12.99 -12.03 5.18
CA ARG A 127 13.55 -13.15 5.90
C ARG A 127 13.69 -12.87 7.37
#